data_d2c187c46fe7581ffb259857ecd6e9da
#
_entry.id   d2c187c46fe7581ffb259857ecd6e9da
#
_cell.length_a   1.000
_cell.length_b   1.000
_cell.length_c   1.000
_cell.angle_alpha   90.00
_cell.angle_beta   90.00
_cell.angle_gamma   90.00
#
_symmetry.space_group_name_H-M   'P 1'
#
loop_
_entity.id
_entity.type
_entity.pdbx_description
1 polymer ?
#
loop_
_entity_poly.entity_id
_entity_poly.type
_entity_poly.pdbx_seq_one_letter_code
_entity_poly.pdbx_strand_id
1 'polypeptide(L)'
;MKLDNFVASSDIYDVYESDGMAVRIYKKPEYKEKCLYAALTHARVETTLGNSFIKMPVLHEVSVIDGKWAITMDFIKGKTLQQLMDENPDKKDTYLNQFIDIQCEIHAQYMPLLSKLKDKMARQIKTLGQIDEIKKYELLTRLDSMPKHIKLCHGNFEPKNVIINDEGTYVINWGSARQGNASADVARTYLLFCLNNPDLAEA
;
A
#
# COMPACT_ATOMS: atom_id res chain seq x y z
N MET A 1 23.48 12.96 3.75
CA MET A 1 22.11 13.48 3.62
C MET A 1 21.64 13.88 5.01
N LYS A 2 21.18 15.10 5.20
CA LYS A 2 20.66 15.55 6.49
C LYS A 2 19.17 15.25 6.53
N LEU A 3 18.72 14.47 7.51
CA LEU A 3 17.32 14.11 7.66
C LEU A 3 16.62 15.22 8.45
N ASP A 4 15.98 16.16 7.74
CA ASP A 4 15.56 17.40 8.37
C ASP A 4 14.15 17.31 8.98
N ASN A 5 13.15 16.77 8.26
CA ASN A 5 11.77 16.77 8.72
C ASN A 5 11.20 15.34 8.86
N PHE A 6 10.87 14.96 10.08
CA PHE A 6 10.13 13.72 10.33
C PHE A 6 8.69 13.83 9.81
N VAL A 7 8.24 12.84 9.02
CA VAL A 7 6.93 12.83 8.38
C VAL A 7 6.02 11.77 8.99
N ALA A 8 6.50 10.54 9.11
CA ALA A 8 5.70 9.41 9.57
C ALA A 8 6.56 8.26 10.10
N SER A 9 5.97 7.41 10.93
CA SER A 9 6.58 6.18 11.45
C SER A 9 5.67 4.98 11.30
N SER A 10 6.27 3.81 11.13
CA SER A 10 5.63 2.50 11.22
C SER A 10 6.52 1.57 12.08
N ASP A 11 6.09 0.34 12.30
CA ASP A 11 6.88 -0.65 13.05
C ASP A 11 8.22 -0.99 12.38
N ILE A 12 8.33 -0.78 11.06
CA ILE A 12 9.48 -1.26 10.28
C ILE A 12 10.32 -0.15 9.64
N TYR A 13 9.78 1.05 9.47
CA TYR A 13 10.50 2.19 8.90
C TYR A 13 9.98 3.53 9.42
N ASP A 14 10.83 4.53 9.32
CA ASP A 14 10.51 5.95 9.49
C ASP A 14 10.61 6.65 8.14
N VAL A 15 9.82 7.72 7.95
CA VAL A 15 9.83 8.55 6.74
C VAL A 15 10.20 9.97 7.11
N TYR A 16 11.16 10.51 6.37
CA TYR A 16 11.63 11.89 6.51
C TYR A 16 11.43 12.63 5.17
N GLU A 17 11.19 13.91 5.23
CA GLU A 17 11.31 14.81 4.08
C GLU A 17 12.69 15.47 4.13
N SER A 18 13.41 15.43 3.03
CA SER A 18 14.72 16.05 2.88
C SER A 18 14.91 16.49 1.43
N ASP A 19 15.19 17.79 1.21
CA ASP A 19 15.43 18.36 -0.11
C ASP A 19 14.32 18.05 -1.15
N GLY A 20 13.05 18.03 -0.71
CA GLY A 20 11.91 17.73 -1.56
C GLY A 20 11.74 16.22 -1.87
N MET A 21 12.50 15.36 -1.21
CA MET A 21 12.43 13.91 -1.31
C MET A 21 11.83 13.28 -0.06
N ALA A 22 11.08 12.20 -0.22
CA ALA A 22 10.68 11.32 0.87
C ALA A 22 11.73 10.22 1.05
N VAL A 23 12.36 10.19 2.19
CA VAL A 23 13.38 9.20 2.57
C VAL A 23 12.80 8.25 3.57
N ARG A 24 12.53 7.02 3.14
CA ARG A 24 12.04 5.92 3.99
C ARG A 24 13.22 5.13 4.52
N ILE A 25 13.48 5.18 5.81
CA ILE A 25 14.58 4.48 6.47
C ILE A 25 14.06 3.30 7.26
N TYR A 26 14.55 2.12 6.97
CA TYR A 26 14.19 0.89 7.68
C TYR A 26 14.89 0.83 9.03
N LYS A 27 14.14 0.58 10.11
CA LYS A 27 14.62 0.69 11.51
C LYS A 27 15.75 -0.29 11.86
N LYS A 28 15.82 -1.45 11.17
CA LYS A 28 16.78 -2.50 11.44
C LYS A 28 17.55 -2.89 10.16
N PRO A 29 18.87 -3.15 10.26
CA PRO A 29 19.67 -3.61 9.13
C PRO A 29 19.15 -4.90 8.48
N GLU A 30 18.58 -5.84 9.26
CA GLU A 30 18.00 -7.10 8.79
C GLU A 30 16.75 -6.90 7.90
N TYR A 31 16.21 -5.70 7.84
CA TYR A 31 15.08 -5.39 6.94
C TYR A 31 15.49 -5.16 5.48
N LYS A 32 16.72 -5.55 5.10
CA LYS A 32 17.23 -5.50 3.72
C LYS A 32 16.24 -6.07 2.71
N GLU A 33 15.80 -7.30 2.93
CA GLU A 33 14.86 -7.97 2.01
C GLU A 33 13.53 -7.23 1.90
N LYS A 34 13.01 -6.69 3.01
CA LYS A 34 11.79 -5.90 3.01
C LYS A 34 11.95 -4.62 2.22
N CYS A 35 13.10 -3.93 2.37
CA CYS A 35 13.42 -2.72 1.63
C CYS A 35 13.49 -3.00 0.12
N LEU A 36 14.34 -3.95 -0.29
CA LEU A 36 14.53 -4.29 -1.70
C LEU A 36 13.24 -4.80 -2.35
N TYR A 37 12.46 -5.60 -1.62
CA TYR A 37 11.17 -6.06 -2.12
C TYR A 37 10.18 -4.91 -2.32
N ALA A 38 10.12 -3.97 -1.39
CA ALA A 38 9.23 -2.80 -1.48
C ALA A 38 9.63 -1.90 -2.66
N ALA A 39 10.93 -1.66 -2.85
CA ALA A 39 11.44 -0.87 -3.96
C ALA A 39 11.14 -1.53 -5.33
N LEU A 40 11.41 -2.84 -5.45
CA LEU A 40 11.10 -3.59 -6.68
C LEU A 40 9.60 -3.60 -7.00
N THR A 41 8.76 -3.75 -5.97
CA THR A 41 7.30 -3.71 -6.11
C THR A 41 6.86 -2.34 -6.59
N HIS A 42 7.37 -1.27 -5.99
CA HIS A 42 7.10 0.12 -6.37
C HIS A 42 7.47 0.38 -7.82
N ALA A 43 8.70 0.06 -8.24
CA ALA A 43 9.18 0.25 -9.61
C ALA A 43 8.32 -0.51 -10.65
N ARG A 44 7.84 -1.71 -10.32
CA ARG A 44 6.93 -2.46 -11.19
C ARG A 44 5.56 -1.81 -11.34
N VAL A 45 5.00 -1.26 -10.27
CA VAL A 45 3.72 -0.52 -10.31
C VAL A 45 3.87 0.75 -11.12
N GLU A 46 4.97 1.48 -10.92
CA GLU A 46 5.27 2.72 -11.62
C GLU A 46 5.23 2.54 -13.14
N THR A 47 5.82 1.47 -13.67
CA THR A 47 5.80 1.18 -15.11
C THR A 47 4.42 0.91 -15.69
N THR A 48 3.44 0.54 -14.87
CA THR A 48 2.09 0.18 -15.32
C THR A 48 1.10 1.33 -15.21
N LEU A 49 1.21 2.17 -14.18
CA LEU A 49 0.27 3.27 -13.93
C LEU A 49 0.44 4.47 -14.90
N GLY A 50 1.40 4.43 -15.80
CA GLY A 50 1.72 5.55 -16.70
C GLY A 50 0.57 6.08 -17.56
N ASN A 51 -0.50 5.29 -17.77
CA ASN A 51 -1.70 5.69 -18.52
C ASN A 51 -2.94 5.91 -17.62
N SER A 52 -2.80 5.82 -16.31
CA SER A 52 -3.88 6.04 -15.34
C SER A 52 -3.94 7.51 -14.93
N PHE A 53 -5.12 7.98 -14.46
CA PHE A 53 -5.22 9.28 -13.80
C PHE A 53 -4.56 9.29 -12.41
N ILE A 54 -4.29 8.11 -11.86
CA ILE A 54 -3.58 7.96 -10.58
C ILE A 54 -2.10 8.15 -10.82
N LYS A 55 -1.51 9.04 -10.06
CA LYS A 55 -0.06 9.26 -10.00
C LYS A 55 0.54 8.53 -8.80
N MET A 56 1.83 8.36 -8.82
CA MET A 56 2.61 7.84 -7.69
C MET A 56 3.97 8.53 -7.62
N PRO A 57 4.63 8.54 -6.44
CA PRO A 57 5.98 9.06 -6.32
C PRO A 57 6.95 8.29 -7.22
N VAL A 58 7.85 8.97 -7.91
CA VAL A 58 8.95 8.34 -8.65
C VAL A 58 9.97 7.81 -7.65
N LEU A 59 10.43 6.57 -7.85
CA LEU A 59 11.50 5.97 -7.06
C LEU A 59 12.86 6.38 -7.63
N HIS A 60 13.70 7.02 -6.81
CA HIS A 60 15.00 7.51 -7.25
C HIS A 60 16.14 6.58 -6.85
N GLU A 61 16.16 6.14 -5.59
CA GLU A 61 17.33 5.43 -5.06
C GLU A 61 16.96 4.42 -3.97
N VAL A 62 17.73 3.34 -3.92
CA VAL A 62 17.82 2.44 -2.78
C VAL A 62 19.25 2.50 -2.27
N SER A 63 19.45 2.93 -1.03
CA SER A 63 20.75 3.19 -0.44
C SER A 63 20.87 2.67 1.00
N VAL A 64 22.03 2.92 1.61
CA VAL A 64 22.27 2.64 3.03
C VAL A 64 22.67 3.96 3.69
N ILE A 65 21.90 4.36 4.70
CA ILE A 65 22.12 5.57 5.51
C ILE A 65 22.37 5.13 6.96
N ASP A 66 23.51 5.46 7.51
CA ASP A 66 23.91 5.08 8.88
C ASP A 66 23.72 3.58 9.18
N GLY A 67 24.09 2.70 8.23
CA GLY A 67 23.97 1.26 8.34
C GLY A 67 22.56 0.70 8.19
N LYS A 68 21.57 1.53 7.87
CA LYS A 68 20.16 1.15 7.65
C LYS A 68 19.79 1.29 6.18
N TRP A 69 18.97 0.37 5.69
CA TRP A 69 18.45 0.44 4.33
C TRP A 69 17.45 1.57 4.18
N ALA A 70 17.53 2.27 3.06
CA ALA A 70 16.65 3.39 2.75
C ALA A 70 16.13 3.33 1.31
N ILE A 71 14.94 3.91 1.10
CA ILE A 71 14.34 4.17 -0.21
C ILE A 71 14.09 5.67 -0.30
N THR A 72 14.60 6.30 -1.35
CA THR A 72 14.36 7.71 -1.68
C THR A 72 13.41 7.82 -2.87
N MET A 73 12.37 8.61 -2.74
CA MET A 73 11.34 8.86 -3.75
C MET A 73 10.85 10.30 -3.69
N ASP A 74 10.04 10.74 -4.64
CA ASP A 74 9.41 12.06 -4.59
C ASP A 74 8.66 12.28 -3.28
N PHE A 75 8.80 13.47 -2.70
CA PHE A 75 7.92 13.91 -1.62
C PHE A 75 6.68 14.59 -2.21
N ILE A 76 5.54 13.96 -2.10
CA ILE A 76 4.29 14.52 -2.63
C ILE A 76 3.68 15.48 -1.61
N LYS A 77 3.70 16.77 -1.93
CA LYS A 77 3.03 17.80 -1.15
C LYS A 77 1.55 17.78 -1.44
N GLY A 78 0.72 17.87 -0.39
CA GLY A 78 -0.73 17.83 -0.50
C GLY A 78 -1.39 17.39 0.79
N LYS A 79 -2.72 17.26 0.76
CA LYS A 79 -3.49 16.70 1.87
C LYS A 79 -3.85 15.26 1.58
N THR A 80 -3.76 14.42 2.59
CA THR A 80 -4.30 13.06 2.46
C THR A 80 -5.83 13.11 2.40
N LEU A 81 -6.42 12.11 1.77
CA LEU A 81 -7.88 12.00 1.72
C LEU A 81 -8.47 11.87 3.14
N GLN A 82 -7.74 11.25 4.07
CA GLN A 82 -8.10 11.22 5.48
C GLN A 82 -8.17 12.62 6.08
N GLN A 83 -7.14 13.45 5.88
CA GLN A 83 -7.14 14.84 6.36
C GLN A 83 -8.28 15.66 5.76
N LEU A 84 -8.59 15.45 4.47
CA LEU A 84 -9.71 16.16 3.83
C LEU A 84 -11.05 15.75 4.41
N MET A 85 -11.27 14.47 4.75
CA MET A 85 -12.47 13.98 5.44
C MET A 85 -12.58 14.57 6.85
N ASP A 86 -11.48 14.60 7.60
CA ASP A 86 -11.43 15.08 8.98
C ASP A 86 -11.70 16.60 9.04
N GLU A 87 -11.17 17.35 8.08
CA GLU A 87 -11.38 18.81 7.99
C GLU A 87 -12.76 19.21 7.45
N ASN A 88 -13.42 18.33 6.70
CA ASN A 88 -14.70 18.59 6.05
C ASN A 88 -15.67 17.42 6.26
N PRO A 89 -16.19 17.23 7.48
CA PRO A 89 -17.09 16.10 7.79
C PRO A 89 -18.38 16.07 6.95
N ASP A 90 -18.86 17.23 6.54
CA ASP A 90 -20.03 17.41 5.66
C ASP A 90 -19.81 16.87 4.23
N LYS A 91 -18.55 16.69 3.81
CA LYS A 91 -18.15 16.14 2.51
C LYS A 91 -17.60 14.71 2.58
N LYS A 92 -17.73 14.04 3.73
CA LYS A 92 -17.18 12.71 3.98
C LYS A 92 -17.61 11.72 2.88
N ASP A 93 -18.89 11.69 2.53
CA ASP A 93 -19.42 10.79 1.49
C ASP A 93 -18.83 11.09 0.10
N THR A 94 -18.59 12.36 -0.22
CA THR A 94 -17.95 12.76 -1.48
C THR A 94 -16.52 12.20 -1.55
N TYR A 95 -15.75 12.34 -0.48
CA TYR A 95 -14.39 11.84 -0.42
C TYR A 95 -14.34 10.31 -0.37
N LEU A 96 -15.32 9.66 0.27
CA LEU A 96 -15.42 8.20 0.29
C LEU A 96 -15.74 7.67 -1.12
N ASN A 97 -16.64 8.29 -1.86
CA ASN A 97 -16.90 7.93 -3.26
C ASN A 97 -15.64 8.10 -4.12
N GLN A 98 -14.92 9.21 -3.96
CA GLN A 98 -13.64 9.43 -4.65
C GLN A 98 -12.61 8.34 -4.30
N PHE A 99 -12.53 7.93 -3.04
CA PHE A 99 -11.67 6.83 -2.58
C PHE A 99 -12.02 5.51 -3.28
N ILE A 100 -13.32 5.20 -3.40
CA ILE A 100 -13.81 4.00 -4.09
C ILE A 100 -13.47 4.05 -5.58
N ASP A 101 -13.66 5.20 -6.24
CA ASP A 101 -13.31 5.38 -7.66
C ASP A 101 -11.82 5.15 -7.91
N ILE A 102 -10.95 5.65 -7.01
CA ILE A 102 -9.50 5.41 -7.08
C ILE A 102 -9.20 3.92 -6.92
N GLN A 103 -9.87 3.22 -6.01
CA GLN A 103 -9.69 1.78 -5.83
C GLN A 103 -10.14 1.00 -7.06
N CYS A 104 -11.24 1.39 -7.69
CA CYS A 104 -11.72 0.82 -8.95
C CYS A 104 -10.70 0.99 -10.08
N GLU A 105 -10.10 2.18 -10.19
CA GLU A 105 -9.06 2.46 -11.18
C GLU A 105 -7.80 1.61 -10.95
N ILE A 106 -7.36 1.44 -9.69
CA ILE A 106 -6.28 0.51 -9.34
C ILE A 106 -6.63 -0.90 -9.82
N HIS A 107 -7.84 -1.37 -9.57
CA HIS A 107 -8.29 -2.71 -9.95
C HIS A 107 -8.57 -2.86 -11.48
N ALA A 108 -8.65 -1.76 -12.22
CA ALA A 108 -8.69 -1.82 -13.69
C ALA A 108 -7.35 -2.27 -14.28
N GLN A 109 -6.24 -2.05 -13.57
CA GLN A 109 -4.88 -2.37 -14.03
C GLN A 109 -4.55 -3.86 -13.91
N TYR A 110 -3.71 -4.36 -14.83
CA TYR A 110 -3.21 -5.73 -14.86
C TYR A 110 -1.72 -5.76 -14.54
N MET A 111 -1.31 -6.60 -13.58
CA MET A 111 0.06 -6.62 -13.06
C MET A 111 0.67 -8.03 -12.98
N PRO A 112 0.91 -8.69 -14.13
CA PRO A 112 1.42 -10.06 -14.16
C PRO A 112 2.82 -10.21 -13.54
N LEU A 113 3.60 -9.13 -13.45
CA LEU A 113 4.96 -9.14 -12.89
C LEU A 113 5.02 -9.06 -11.37
N LEU A 114 3.92 -8.73 -10.69
CA LEU A 114 3.88 -8.74 -9.23
C LEU A 114 3.74 -10.16 -8.68
N SER A 115 4.21 -10.37 -7.46
CA SER A 115 3.98 -11.64 -6.76
C SER A 115 2.48 -11.82 -6.46
N LYS A 116 2.05 -13.09 -6.43
CA LYS A 116 0.63 -13.44 -6.30
C LYS A 116 0.13 -13.24 -4.87
N LEU A 117 -1.05 -12.63 -4.73
CA LEU A 117 -1.73 -12.47 -3.45
C LEU A 117 -2.07 -13.84 -2.83
N LYS A 118 -2.52 -14.82 -3.64
CA LYS A 118 -2.79 -16.19 -3.17
C LYS A 118 -1.58 -16.85 -2.52
N ASP A 119 -0.39 -16.69 -3.11
CA ASP A 119 0.85 -17.28 -2.56
C ASP A 119 1.22 -16.64 -1.22
N LYS A 120 1.00 -15.32 -1.08
CA LYS A 120 1.18 -14.61 0.20
C LYS A 120 0.21 -15.15 1.24
N MET A 121 -1.09 -15.24 0.92
CA MET A 121 -2.12 -15.74 1.82
C MET A 121 -1.85 -17.19 2.23
N ALA A 122 -1.47 -18.06 1.28
CA ALA A 122 -1.13 -19.44 1.58
C ALA A 122 0.04 -19.56 2.55
N ARG A 123 1.11 -18.75 2.35
CA ARG A 123 2.23 -18.71 3.33
C ARG A 123 1.78 -18.25 4.71
N GLN A 124 0.95 -17.21 4.78
CA GLN A 124 0.44 -16.71 6.05
C GLN A 124 -0.41 -17.77 6.78
N ILE A 125 -1.34 -18.45 6.09
CA ILE A 125 -2.16 -19.53 6.67
C ILE A 125 -1.27 -20.62 7.25
N LYS A 126 -0.25 -21.07 6.51
CA LYS A 126 0.68 -22.12 6.96
C LYS A 126 1.46 -21.75 8.23
N THR A 127 1.75 -20.46 8.41
CA THR A 127 2.54 -19.97 9.56
C THR A 127 1.71 -19.55 10.77
N LEU A 128 0.37 -19.53 10.67
CA LEU A 128 -0.50 -19.20 11.80
C LEU A 128 -0.41 -20.28 12.88
N GLY A 129 0.02 -19.88 14.10
CA GLY A 129 0.07 -20.77 15.25
C GLY A 129 -1.26 -20.90 16.02
N GLN A 130 -2.23 -20.01 15.74
CA GLN A 130 -3.49 -19.89 16.50
C GLN A 130 -4.60 -20.82 16.00
N ILE A 131 -4.39 -21.51 14.89
CA ILE A 131 -5.35 -22.44 14.29
C ILE A 131 -4.73 -23.81 14.09
N ASP A 132 -5.56 -24.87 14.23
CA ASP A 132 -5.14 -26.26 14.05
C ASP A 132 -4.87 -26.61 12.57
N GLU A 133 -4.27 -27.78 12.34
CA GLU A 133 -3.90 -28.22 11.00
C GLU A 133 -5.12 -28.55 10.11
N ILE A 134 -6.24 -29.00 10.72
CA ILE A 134 -7.48 -29.25 9.98
C ILE A 134 -8.02 -27.94 9.42
N LYS A 135 -8.06 -26.90 10.24
CA LYS A 135 -8.51 -25.56 9.82
C LYS A 135 -7.59 -24.93 8.79
N LYS A 136 -6.26 -25.11 8.93
CA LYS A 136 -5.29 -24.69 7.91
C LYS A 136 -5.57 -25.37 6.57
N TYR A 137 -5.80 -26.69 6.58
CA TYR A 137 -6.10 -27.45 5.38
C TYR A 137 -7.40 -26.96 4.71
N GLU A 138 -8.47 -26.75 5.47
CA GLU A 138 -9.73 -26.19 4.96
C GLU A 138 -9.51 -24.82 4.29
N LEU A 139 -8.81 -23.91 4.97
CA LEU A 139 -8.53 -22.57 4.46
C LEU A 139 -7.67 -22.61 3.19
N LEU A 140 -6.64 -23.46 3.14
CA LEU A 140 -5.79 -23.62 1.96
C LEU A 140 -6.56 -24.21 0.78
N THR A 141 -7.42 -25.21 1.02
CA THR A 141 -8.28 -25.81 -0.01
C THR A 141 -9.26 -24.77 -0.57
N ARG A 142 -9.89 -23.99 0.31
CA ARG A 142 -10.78 -22.91 -0.10
C ARG A 142 -10.04 -21.83 -0.87
N LEU A 143 -8.86 -21.42 -0.42
CA LEU A 143 -8.01 -20.45 -1.13
C LEU A 143 -7.61 -20.96 -2.50
N ASP A 144 -7.25 -22.25 -2.64
CA ASP A 144 -6.85 -22.83 -3.92
C ASP A 144 -8.00 -22.88 -4.93
N SER A 145 -9.22 -23.14 -4.48
CA SER A 145 -10.44 -23.16 -5.31
C SER A 145 -10.85 -21.77 -5.86
N MET A 146 -10.35 -20.67 -5.26
CA MET A 146 -10.70 -19.32 -5.72
C MET A 146 -10.13 -19.05 -7.10
N PRO A 147 -10.82 -18.27 -7.98
CA PRO A 147 -10.31 -17.89 -9.29
C PRO A 147 -8.95 -17.19 -9.24
N LYS A 148 -8.15 -17.43 -10.27
CA LYS A 148 -6.86 -16.75 -10.45
C LYS A 148 -7.07 -15.46 -11.22
N HIS A 149 -6.64 -14.33 -10.66
CA HIS A 149 -6.68 -13.01 -11.27
C HIS A 149 -5.30 -12.36 -11.23
N ILE A 150 -5.06 -11.44 -12.15
CA ILE A 150 -3.81 -10.68 -12.28
C ILE A 150 -4.05 -9.18 -12.15
N LYS A 151 -5.11 -8.79 -11.45
CA LYS A 151 -5.42 -7.38 -11.16
C LYS A 151 -4.39 -6.80 -10.20
N LEU A 152 -4.12 -5.51 -10.35
CA LEU A 152 -3.33 -4.78 -9.37
C LEU A 152 -4.14 -4.68 -8.06
N CYS A 153 -3.57 -5.18 -6.97
CA CYS A 153 -4.07 -5.06 -5.61
C CYS A 153 -3.06 -4.23 -4.81
N HIS A 154 -3.49 -3.17 -4.17
CA HIS A 154 -2.62 -2.30 -3.38
C HIS A 154 -2.14 -2.98 -2.09
N GLY A 155 -3.01 -3.73 -1.44
CA GLY A 155 -2.70 -4.51 -0.24
C GLY A 155 -2.59 -3.69 1.06
N ASN A 156 -2.73 -2.37 1.00
CA ASN A 156 -2.79 -1.44 2.15
C ASN A 156 -3.51 -0.15 1.74
N PHE A 157 -4.66 -0.26 1.05
CA PHE A 157 -5.38 0.89 0.54
C PHE A 157 -6.22 1.53 1.66
N GLU A 158 -5.82 2.73 2.08
CA GLU A 158 -6.45 3.53 3.13
C GLU A 158 -6.44 5.00 2.72
N PRO A 159 -7.38 5.86 3.20
CA PRO A 159 -7.43 7.27 2.84
C PRO A 159 -6.15 8.06 3.14
N LYS A 160 -5.39 7.66 4.16
CA LYS A 160 -4.08 8.25 4.49
C LYS A 160 -3.00 7.97 3.44
N ASN A 161 -3.22 6.99 2.53
CA ASN A 161 -2.31 6.62 1.44
C ASN A 161 -2.72 7.24 0.10
N VAL A 162 -3.72 8.13 0.09
CA VAL A 162 -4.15 8.91 -1.08
C VAL A 162 -3.91 10.38 -0.79
N ILE A 163 -3.11 11.04 -1.61
CA ILE A 163 -2.77 12.48 -1.49
C ILE A 163 -3.40 13.22 -2.66
N ILE A 164 -4.09 14.31 -2.35
CA ILE A 164 -4.71 15.21 -3.32
C ILE A 164 -3.98 16.55 -3.30
N ASN A 165 -3.64 17.06 -4.48
CA ASN A 165 -3.09 18.39 -4.69
C ASN A 165 -3.51 18.95 -6.05
N ASP A 166 -3.02 20.14 -6.42
CA ASP A 166 -3.34 20.82 -7.67
C ASP A 166 -2.85 20.06 -8.92
N GLU A 167 -1.87 19.17 -8.76
CA GLU A 167 -1.36 18.34 -9.85
C GLU A 167 -2.18 17.08 -10.08
N GLY A 168 -2.99 16.66 -9.11
CA GLY A 168 -3.87 15.50 -9.21
C GLY A 168 -3.91 14.60 -7.99
N THR A 169 -4.24 13.32 -8.25
CA THR A 169 -4.39 12.28 -7.22
C THR A 169 -3.17 11.38 -7.22
N TYR A 170 -2.52 11.29 -6.08
CA TYR A 170 -1.37 10.41 -5.85
C TYR A 170 -1.74 9.28 -4.89
N VAL A 171 -1.37 8.05 -5.25
CA VAL A 171 -1.43 6.91 -4.34
C VAL A 171 -0.01 6.54 -3.94
N ILE A 172 0.22 6.42 -2.64
CA ILE A 172 1.53 6.14 -2.05
C ILE A 172 1.55 4.77 -1.34
N ASN A 173 2.73 4.32 -0.91
CA ASN A 173 2.90 3.12 -0.08
C ASN A 173 2.65 1.78 -0.79
N TRP A 174 3.10 1.63 -2.03
CA TRP A 174 2.92 0.45 -2.89
C TRP A 174 3.71 -0.80 -2.49
N GLY A 175 4.54 -0.76 -1.46
CA GLY A 175 5.39 -1.89 -1.05
C GLY A 175 4.63 -3.20 -0.74
N SER A 176 3.32 -3.12 -0.48
CA SER A 176 2.45 -4.28 -0.26
C SER A 176 1.73 -4.79 -1.49
N ALA A 177 1.87 -4.11 -2.64
CA ALA A 177 1.12 -4.44 -3.85
C ALA A 177 1.39 -5.86 -4.36
N ARG A 178 0.35 -6.47 -4.93
CA ARG A 178 0.34 -7.85 -5.45
C ARG A 178 -0.55 -7.94 -6.69
N GLN A 179 -0.33 -8.98 -7.50
CA GLN A 179 -1.35 -9.40 -8.45
C GLN A 179 -2.36 -10.30 -7.76
N GLY A 180 -3.64 -10.10 -8.02
CA GLY A 180 -4.67 -10.91 -7.37
C GLY A 180 -6.09 -10.59 -7.78
N ASN A 181 -7.02 -10.99 -6.93
CA ASN A 181 -8.44 -10.69 -7.07
C ASN A 181 -8.74 -9.34 -6.41
N ALA A 182 -9.37 -8.44 -7.15
CA ALA A 182 -9.83 -7.13 -6.66
C ALA A 182 -10.70 -7.26 -5.39
N SER A 183 -11.63 -8.22 -5.35
CA SER A 183 -12.48 -8.44 -4.16
C SER A 183 -11.68 -8.77 -2.90
N ALA A 184 -10.52 -9.44 -3.03
CA ALA A 184 -9.66 -9.71 -1.87
C ALA A 184 -8.94 -8.45 -1.37
N ASP A 185 -8.63 -7.51 -2.27
CA ASP A 185 -8.05 -6.22 -1.90
C ASP A 185 -9.11 -5.30 -1.25
N VAL A 186 -10.34 -5.28 -1.79
CA VAL A 186 -11.48 -4.58 -1.16
C VAL A 186 -11.75 -5.12 0.24
N ALA A 187 -11.81 -6.46 0.40
CA ALA A 187 -12.01 -7.07 1.71
C ALA A 187 -10.90 -6.68 2.70
N ARG A 188 -9.66 -6.55 2.23
CA ARG A 188 -8.57 -6.07 3.08
C ARG A 188 -8.74 -4.59 3.45
N THR A 189 -9.14 -3.72 2.53
CA THR A 189 -9.47 -2.32 2.81
C THR A 189 -10.56 -2.22 3.87
N TYR A 190 -11.66 -2.98 3.71
CA TYR A 190 -12.73 -3.04 4.68
C TYR A 190 -12.24 -3.50 6.08
N LEU A 191 -11.42 -4.54 6.16
CA LEU A 191 -10.82 -4.97 7.42
C LEU A 191 -9.92 -3.90 8.05
N LEU A 192 -9.18 -3.13 7.25
CA LEU A 192 -8.39 -2.00 7.75
C LEU A 192 -9.29 -0.89 8.32
N PHE A 193 -10.42 -0.62 7.68
CA PHE A 193 -11.42 0.31 8.22
C PHE A 193 -11.99 -0.18 9.56
N CYS A 194 -12.43 -1.44 9.64
CA CYS A 194 -12.93 -2.01 10.89
C CYS A 194 -11.92 -1.89 12.06
N LEU A 195 -10.62 -1.99 11.76
CA LEU A 195 -9.57 -1.96 12.77
C LEU A 195 -9.10 -0.54 13.13
N ASN A 196 -9.02 0.34 12.13
CA ASN A 196 -8.35 1.63 12.27
C ASN A 196 -9.31 2.82 12.22
N ASN A 197 -10.47 2.66 11.58
CA ASN A 197 -11.46 3.73 11.36
C ASN A 197 -12.86 3.14 11.19
N PRO A 198 -13.49 2.64 12.29
CA PRO A 198 -14.78 1.94 12.25
C PRO A 198 -15.90 2.74 11.57
N ASP A 199 -15.91 4.05 11.73
CA ASP A 199 -16.92 4.94 11.11
C ASP A 199 -16.88 4.92 9.57
N LEU A 200 -15.74 4.57 8.97
CA LEU A 200 -15.62 4.36 7.53
C LEU A 200 -16.05 2.95 7.09
N ALA A 201 -16.09 1.99 8.01
CA ALA A 201 -16.58 0.65 7.71
C ALA A 201 -18.11 0.57 7.70
N GLU A 202 -18.78 1.50 8.40
CA GLU A 202 -20.26 1.60 8.47
C GLU A 202 -20.83 2.45 7.33
N ALA A 203 -20.05 3.34 6.76
CA ALA A 203 -20.41 4.19 5.62
C ALA A 203 -20.33 3.45 4.29
#